data_31b7e270852ae745c2e305af6e04281d
#
_entry.id   31b7e270852ae745c2e305af6e04281d
#
_cell.length_a   1.000
_cell.length_b   1.000
_cell.length_c   1.000
_cell.angle_alpha   90.00
_cell.angle_beta   90.00
_cell.angle_gamma   90.00
#
_symmetry.space_group_name_H-M   'P 1'
#
loop_
_entity.id
_entity.type
_entity.pdbx_description
1 polymer ?
#
loop_
_entity_poly.entity_id
_entity_poly.type
_entity_poly.pdbx_seq_one_letter_code
_entity_poly.pdbx_strand_id
1 'polypeptide(L)'
;MLDRLLRSLLTTPSVSFQTVCDLHLEVNRQYPSYDIPVCAKHLILAGDVGRLADYDDYRNSLQKQTDRFELVFLVLGNHEFYHGSFAAGLEKARRLEQEPFLNGRLIFLHQGRYDVPESNVTVLGCTLWSKVPLESRDNVHLKIKDFQTGPVDAKLVRFRASLNLIQAVGMVVEPHSVAKSEFLLSIRDIV
;
A
#
# COMPACT_ATOMS: atom_id res chain seq x y z
N MET A 1 -21.46 37.01 -15.30
CA MET A 1 -20.63 36.14 -16.16
C MET A 1 -19.21 36.01 -15.59
N LEU A 2 -18.59 37.08 -15.14
CA LEU A 2 -17.25 37.07 -14.52
C LEU A 2 -17.17 36.24 -13.22
N ASP A 3 -18.20 36.27 -12.40
CA ASP A 3 -18.27 35.56 -11.11
C ASP A 3 -18.31 34.02 -11.26
N ARG A 4 -18.88 33.52 -12.35
CA ARG A 4 -18.90 32.09 -12.69
C ARG A 4 -17.52 31.60 -13.19
N LEU A 5 -16.81 32.46 -13.91
CA LEU A 5 -15.44 32.21 -14.37
C LEU A 5 -14.44 32.24 -13.21
N LEU A 6 -14.57 33.21 -12.29
CA LEU A 6 -13.74 33.30 -11.09
C LEU A 6 -13.95 32.11 -10.13
N ARG A 7 -15.19 31.63 -9.97
CA ARG A 7 -15.46 30.42 -9.18
C ARG A 7 -14.88 29.17 -9.84
N SER A 8 -14.90 29.05 -11.17
CA SER A 8 -14.27 27.94 -11.90
C SER A 8 -12.75 27.93 -11.81
N LEU A 9 -12.12 29.10 -11.61
CA LEU A 9 -10.67 29.21 -11.44
C LEU A 9 -10.21 28.99 -9.98
N LEU A 10 -11.15 28.95 -9.02
CA LEU A 10 -10.87 28.78 -7.59
C LEU A 10 -11.25 27.38 -7.06
N THR A 11 -11.90 26.55 -7.84
CA THR A 11 -12.18 25.15 -7.46
C THR A 11 -11.02 24.27 -7.85
N THR A 12 -10.12 24.00 -6.91
CA THR A 12 -9.23 22.82 -7.03
C THR A 12 -10.09 21.59 -7.33
N PRO A 13 -9.79 20.84 -8.38
CA PRO A 13 -10.54 19.62 -8.68
C PRO A 13 -10.54 18.71 -7.45
N SER A 14 -11.70 18.25 -7.03
CA SER A 14 -11.81 17.32 -5.92
C SER A 14 -11.19 15.99 -6.33
N VAL A 15 -10.19 15.54 -5.59
CA VAL A 15 -9.58 14.22 -5.77
C VAL A 15 -10.39 13.21 -4.97
N SER A 16 -10.79 12.12 -5.60
CA SER A 16 -11.55 11.05 -4.96
C SER A 16 -10.72 9.76 -4.90
N PHE A 17 -10.73 9.11 -3.75
CA PHE A 17 -10.04 7.86 -3.51
C PHE A 17 -11.01 6.78 -3.07
N GLN A 18 -10.73 5.56 -3.53
CA GLN A 18 -11.35 4.33 -3.04
C GLN A 18 -10.26 3.48 -2.41
N THR A 19 -10.49 2.99 -1.22
CA THR A 19 -9.53 2.15 -0.50
C THR A 19 -10.06 0.73 -0.40
N VAL A 20 -9.17 -0.23 -0.65
CA VAL A 20 -9.42 -1.66 -0.49
C VAL A 20 -8.19 -2.29 0.17
N CYS A 21 -8.40 -3.19 1.14
CA CYS A 21 -7.37 -3.96 1.83
C CYS A 21 -7.82 -5.39 2.07
N ASP A 22 -6.90 -6.25 2.50
CA ASP A 22 -7.17 -7.61 2.96
C ASP A 22 -7.95 -8.46 1.94
N LEU A 23 -7.60 -8.35 0.66
CA LEU A 23 -8.26 -9.11 -0.41
C LEU A 23 -7.85 -10.57 -0.42
N HIS A 24 -6.61 -10.88 -0.03
CA HIS A 24 -6.07 -12.23 0.04
C HIS A 24 -6.32 -13.03 -1.24
N LEU A 25 -6.05 -12.45 -2.40
CA LEU A 25 -6.33 -13.04 -3.71
C LEU A 25 -5.56 -14.35 -3.99
N GLU A 26 -4.51 -14.62 -3.22
CA GLU A 26 -3.80 -15.90 -3.23
C GLU A 26 -4.65 -17.06 -2.71
N VAL A 27 -5.65 -16.77 -1.86
CA VAL A 27 -6.57 -17.78 -1.35
C VAL A 27 -7.49 -18.22 -2.49
N ASN A 28 -7.49 -19.51 -2.79
CA ASN A 28 -8.22 -20.10 -3.92
C ASN A 28 -7.89 -19.48 -5.29
N ARG A 29 -6.72 -18.81 -5.42
CA ARG A 29 -6.24 -18.20 -6.68
C ARG A 29 -7.25 -17.25 -7.31
N GLN A 30 -7.76 -16.30 -6.54
CA GLN A 30 -8.82 -15.39 -6.95
C GLN A 30 -8.35 -14.22 -7.82
N TYR A 31 -7.04 -14.07 -8.08
CA TYR A 31 -6.49 -12.99 -8.91
C TYR A 31 -7.23 -12.76 -10.25
N PRO A 32 -7.60 -13.81 -11.03
CA PRO A 32 -8.27 -13.60 -12.30
C PRO A 32 -9.76 -13.26 -12.15
N SER A 33 -10.42 -13.72 -11.08
CA SER A 33 -11.87 -13.66 -10.92
C SER A 33 -12.37 -12.50 -10.07
N TYR A 34 -11.51 -11.96 -9.21
CA TYR A 34 -11.92 -10.87 -8.33
C TYR A 34 -12.04 -9.56 -9.09
N ASP A 35 -13.14 -8.85 -8.88
CA ASP A 35 -13.41 -7.55 -9.50
C ASP A 35 -13.64 -6.48 -8.44
N ILE A 36 -12.93 -5.35 -8.56
CA ILE A 36 -13.09 -4.19 -7.69
C ILE A 36 -14.03 -3.22 -8.40
N PRO A 37 -15.23 -2.92 -7.86
CA PRO A 37 -16.10 -1.92 -8.46
C PRO A 37 -15.44 -0.53 -8.47
N VAL A 38 -15.56 0.21 -9.56
CA VAL A 38 -14.99 1.56 -9.66
C VAL A 38 -15.95 2.56 -9.04
N CYS A 39 -15.58 3.11 -7.89
CA CYS A 39 -16.36 4.10 -7.13
C CYS A 39 -15.65 5.46 -7.02
N ALA A 40 -14.36 5.54 -7.41
CA ALA A 40 -13.56 6.74 -7.39
C ALA A 40 -12.55 6.75 -8.53
N LYS A 41 -11.89 7.89 -8.78
CA LYS A 41 -10.85 8.00 -9.82
C LYS A 41 -9.57 7.26 -9.46
N HIS A 42 -9.19 7.28 -8.19
CA HIS A 42 -7.96 6.69 -7.69
C HIS A 42 -8.25 5.52 -6.75
N LEU A 43 -7.49 4.44 -6.91
CA LEU A 43 -7.58 3.26 -6.07
C LEU A 43 -6.37 3.21 -5.13
N ILE A 44 -6.64 2.84 -3.90
CA ILE A 44 -5.62 2.54 -2.89
C ILE A 44 -5.75 1.07 -2.52
N LEU A 45 -4.70 0.32 -2.80
CA LEU A 45 -4.51 -1.04 -2.34
C LEU A 45 -3.68 -1.01 -1.07
N ALA A 46 -4.37 -1.16 0.05
CA ALA A 46 -3.83 -0.90 1.37
C ALA A 46 -3.32 -2.15 2.08
N GLY A 47 -2.56 -2.98 1.39
CA GLY A 47 -1.93 -4.19 1.90
C GLY A 47 -2.80 -5.44 1.82
N ASP A 48 -2.14 -6.59 1.88
CA ASP A 48 -2.72 -7.93 1.82
C ASP A 48 -3.65 -8.14 0.61
N VAL A 49 -3.22 -7.62 -0.52
CA VAL A 49 -3.88 -7.88 -1.81
C VAL A 49 -3.66 -9.31 -2.23
N GLY A 50 -2.45 -9.82 -1.99
CA GLY A 50 -2.04 -11.17 -2.31
C GLY A 50 -0.57 -11.41 -2.02
N ARG A 51 0.07 -12.38 -2.69
CA ARG A 51 1.49 -12.70 -2.50
C ARG A 51 2.33 -12.28 -3.70
N LEU A 52 3.44 -11.61 -3.46
CA LEU A 52 4.43 -11.33 -4.52
C LEU A 52 5.20 -12.59 -4.98
N ALA A 53 5.02 -13.72 -4.30
CA ALA A 53 5.47 -15.02 -4.79
C ALA A 53 4.70 -15.43 -6.07
N ASP A 54 3.44 -15.06 -6.17
CA ASP A 54 2.54 -15.28 -7.31
C ASP A 54 2.66 -14.12 -8.33
N TYR A 55 3.88 -13.74 -8.72
CA TYR A 55 4.19 -12.47 -9.40
C TYR A 55 3.33 -12.19 -10.64
N ASP A 56 3.19 -13.17 -11.52
CA ASP A 56 2.46 -12.98 -12.78
C ASP A 56 0.94 -12.78 -12.54
N ASP A 57 0.37 -13.56 -11.63
CA ASP A 57 -1.05 -13.43 -11.25
C ASP A 57 -1.31 -12.08 -10.56
N TYR A 58 -0.41 -11.70 -9.64
CA TYR A 58 -0.46 -10.41 -8.93
C TYR A 58 -0.36 -9.24 -9.93
N ARG A 59 0.62 -9.28 -10.84
CA ARG A 59 0.81 -8.28 -11.89
C ARG A 59 -0.41 -8.14 -12.79
N ASN A 60 -0.99 -9.27 -13.25
CA ASN A 60 -2.18 -9.27 -14.10
C ASN A 60 -3.40 -8.68 -13.37
N SER A 61 -3.51 -8.93 -12.06
CA SER A 61 -4.53 -8.32 -11.21
C SER A 61 -4.35 -6.80 -11.13
N LEU A 62 -3.12 -6.31 -10.96
CA LEU A 62 -2.81 -4.87 -10.96
C LEU A 62 -3.10 -4.22 -12.31
N GLN A 63 -2.81 -4.89 -13.43
CA GLN A 63 -3.13 -4.39 -14.76
C GLN A 63 -4.62 -4.11 -14.92
N LYS A 64 -5.49 -5.03 -14.49
CA LYS A 64 -6.94 -4.79 -14.50
C LYS A 64 -7.33 -3.51 -13.76
N GLN A 65 -6.63 -3.17 -12.68
CA GLN A 65 -6.93 -1.97 -11.91
C GLN A 65 -6.36 -0.72 -12.61
N THR A 66 -5.12 -0.75 -13.11
CA THR A 66 -4.53 0.38 -13.83
C THR A 66 -5.23 0.68 -15.15
N ASP A 67 -5.95 -0.27 -15.74
CA ASP A 67 -6.79 -0.03 -16.92
C ASP A 67 -8.09 0.71 -16.57
N ARG A 68 -8.53 0.69 -15.32
CA ARG A 68 -9.83 1.20 -14.86
C ARG A 68 -9.73 2.44 -13.99
N PHE A 69 -8.62 2.63 -13.29
CA PHE A 69 -8.37 3.77 -12.42
C PHE A 69 -7.31 4.71 -13.01
N GLU A 70 -7.40 6.00 -12.71
CA GLU A 70 -6.41 6.99 -13.16
C GLU A 70 -5.05 6.74 -12.50
N LEU A 71 -5.04 6.44 -11.19
CA LEU A 71 -3.87 6.01 -10.42
C LEU A 71 -4.26 4.88 -9.46
N VAL A 72 -3.33 3.95 -9.28
CA VAL A 72 -3.42 2.86 -8.31
C VAL A 72 -2.23 3.00 -7.35
N PHE A 73 -2.50 3.25 -6.09
CA PHE A 73 -1.49 3.29 -5.04
C PHE A 73 -1.39 1.92 -4.39
N LEU A 74 -0.19 1.39 -4.31
CA LEU A 74 0.09 0.10 -3.70
C LEU A 74 0.94 0.28 -2.45
N VAL A 75 0.42 -0.19 -1.33
CA VAL A 75 1.19 -0.42 -0.10
C VAL A 75 1.16 -1.90 0.20
N LEU A 76 2.31 -2.48 0.55
CA LEU A 76 2.39 -3.91 0.84
C LEU A 76 1.95 -4.17 2.29
N GLY A 77 1.23 -5.27 2.49
CA GLY A 77 0.98 -5.86 3.80
C GLY A 77 1.98 -6.99 4.10
N ASN A 78 1.66 -7.86 5.05
CA ASN A 78 2.52 -8.99 5.39
C ASN A 78 2.39 -10.15 4.39
N HIS A 79 1.20 -10.36 3.80
CA HIS A 79 0.98 -11.45 2.84
C HIS A 79 1.79 -11.29 1.56
N GLU A 80 2.07 -10.06 1.13
CA GLU A 80 2.94 -9.81 -0.02
C GLU A 80 4.32 -10.41 0.14
N PHE A 81 4.82 -10.55 1.37
CA PHE A 81 6.16 -11.10 1.65
C PHE A 81 6.17 -12.60 1.90
N TYR A 82 5.01 -13.28 1.93
CA TYR A 82 4.96 -14.71 2.18
C TYR A 82 5.70 -15.49 1.08
N HIS A 83 6.43 -16.54 1.51
CA HIS A 83 7.29 -17.36 0.66
C HIS A 83 8.45 -16.60 0.00
N GLY A 84 8.86 -15.48 0.57
CA GLY A 84 9.98 -14.66 0.10
C GLY A 84 10.71 -13.95 1.23
N SER A 85 11.71 -13.14 0.89
CA SER A 85 12.35 -12.22 1.83
C SER A 85 11.72 -10.83 1.72
N PHE A 86 11.85 -10.01 2.77
CA PHE A 86 11.39 -8.63 2.75
C PHE A 86 12.06 -7.82 1.63
N ALA A 87 13.40 -7.96 1.48
CA ALA A 87 14.15 -7.26 0.46
C ALA A 87 13.68 -7.66 -0.96
N ALA A 88 13.49 -8.96 -1.20
CA ALA A 88 13.01 -9.46 -2.48
C ALA A 88 11.56 -9.00 -2.77
N GLY A 89 10.71 -8.90 -1.76
CA GLY A 89 9.35 -8.36 -1.89
C GLY A 89 9.37 -6.90 -2.32
N LEU A 90 10.19 -6.06 -1.67
CA LEU A 90 10.34 -4.65 -2.05
C LEU A 90 10.88 -4.49 -3.47
N GLU A 91 11.84 -5.32 -3.87
CA GLU A 91 12.38 -5.30 -5.23
C GLU A 91 11.32 -5.67 -6.27
N LYS A 92 10.53 -6.72 -6.01
CA LYS A 92 9.41 -7.12 -6.88
C LYS A 92 8.36 -6.01 -7.01
N ALA A 93 8.02 -5.33 -5.91
CA ALA A 93 7.07 -4.22 -5.94
C ALA A 93 7.58 -3.03 -6.77
N ARG A 94 8.87 -2.68 -6.64
CA ARG A 94 9.50 -1.66 -7.49
C ARG A 94 9.52 -2.07 -8.97
N ARG A 95 9.75 -3.35 -9.24
CA ARG A 95 9.68 -3.87 -10.60
C ARG A 95 8.27 -3.79 -11.17
N LEU A 96 7.23 -4.11 -10.38
CA LEU A 96 5.84 -3.93 -10.79
C LEU A 96 5.53 -2.49 -11.20
N GLU A 97 5.97 -1.50 -10.42
CA GLU A 97 5.77 -0.09 -10.74
C GLU A 97 6.37 0.31 -12.10
N GLN A 98 7.43 -0.38 -12.53
CA GLN A 98 8.14 -0.11 -13.79
C GLN A 98 7.60 -0.93 -14.97
N GLU A 99 6.63 -1.82 -14.77
CA GLU A 99 6.08 -2.65 -15.85
C GLU A 99 5.36 -1.78 -16.90
N PRO A 100 5.78 -1.86 -18.19
CA PRO A 100 5.26 -0.93 -19.23
C PRO A 100 3.75 -0.97 -19.41
N PHE A 101 3.12 -2.12 -19.25
CA PHE A 101 1.67 -2.28 -19.43
C PHE A 101 0.83 -1.79 -18.25
N LEU A 102 1.46 -1.37 -17.15
CA LEU A 102 0.77 -0.63 -16.08
C LEU A 102 0.72 0.88 -16.38
N ASN A 103 1.29 1.30 -17.53
CA ASN A 103 1.18 2.64 -18.10
C ASN A 103 1.62 3.77 -17.16
N GLY A 104 2.53 3.48 -16.20
CA GLY A 104 2.95 4.44 -15.18
C GLY A 104 1.83 4.86 -14.21
N ARG A 105 0.74 4.10 -14.15
CA ARG A 105 -0.39 4.38 -13.26
C ARG A 105 -0.31 3.67 -11.92
N LEU A 106 0.61 2.72 -11.76
CA LEU A 106 0.90 2.10 -10.46
C LEU A 106 1.93 2.94 -9.72
N ILE A 107 1.60 3.34 -8.50
CA ILE A 107 2.48 4.07 -7.59
C ILE A 107 2.75 3.20 -6.37
N PHE A 108 3.96 2.70 -6.25
CA PHE A 108 4.37 1.91 -5.09
C PHE A 108 4.84 2.81 -3.95
N LEU A 109 4.21 2.70 -2.79
CA LEU A 109 4.52 3.49 -1.61
C LEU A 109 5.13 2.61 -0.51
N HIS A 110 6.42 2.85 -0.21
CA HIS A 110 7.13 2.26 0.91
C HIS A 110 7.98 3.35 1.57
N GLN A 111 7.49 3.87 2.70
CA GLN A 111 8.02 5.08 3.34
C GLN A 111 8.11 6.23 2.31
N GLY A 112 7.12 6.30 1.46
CA GLY A 112 7.09 7.14 0.28
C GLY A 112 5.97 8.17 0.28
N ARG A 113 6.13 9.12 -0.64
CA ARG A 113 5.23 10.24 -0.86
C ARG A 113 4.94 10.36 -2.36
N TYR A 114 3.70 10.69 -2.69
CA TYR A 114 3.28 11.03 -4.04
C TYR A 114 2.37 12.26 -4.01
N ASP A 115 2.75 13.31 -4.72
CA ASP A 115 1.94 14.51 -4.89
C ASP A 115 1.03 14.30 -6.10
N VAL A 116 -0.29 14.26 -5.88
CA VAL A 116 -1.27 14.01 -6.94
C VAL A 116 -1.30 15.20 -7.90
N PRO A 117 -1.03 14.99 -9.21
CA PRO A 117 -1.00 16.08 -10.19
C PRO A 117 -2.29 16.91 -10.20
N GLU A 118 -2.17 18.19 -10.49
CA GLU A 118 -3.28 19.15 -10.62
C GLU A 118 -4.18 19.23 -9.37
N SER A 119 -3.65 18.86 -8.20
CA SER A 119 -4.36 18.88 -6.93
C SER A 119 -3.47 19.43 -5.81
N ASN A 120 -4.07 19.68 -4.65
CA ASN A 120 -3.35 20.02 -3.42
C ASN A 120 -3.19 18.80 -2.50
N VAL A 121 -3.36 17.58 -3.03
CA VAL A 121 -3.36 16.34 -2.25
C VAL A 121 -2.01 15.63 -2.37
N THR A 122 -1.47 15.23 -1.23
CA THR A 122 -0.31 14.36 -1.11
C THR A 122 -0.74 13.02 -0.52
N VAL A 123 -0.35 11.93 -1.16
CA VAL A 123 -0.54 10.57 -0.65
C VAL A 123 0.77 10.09 -0.03
N LEU A 124 0.71 9.68 1.22
CA LEU A 124 1.83 9.11 1.97
C LEU A 124 1.52 7.65 2.25
N GLY A 125 2.48 6.75 2.06
CA GLY A 125 2.25 5.33 2.29
C GLY A 125 3.45 4.58 2.82
N CYS A 126 3.17 3.66 3.74
CA CYS A 126 4.16 2.78 4.35
C CYS A 126 3.49 1.53 4.91
N THR A 127 4.19 0.38 4.83
CA THR A 127 3.85 -0.80 5.62
C THR A 127 4.21 -0.54 7.08
N LEU A 128 3.25 -0.66 7.98
CA LEU A 128 3.49 -0.50 9.42
C LEU A 128 3.67 -1.85 10.09
N TRP A 129 4.69 -1.94 10.95
CA TRP A 129 5.03 -3.12 11.72
C TRP A 129 5.05 -2.79 13.21
N SER A 130 4.51 -3.68 14.03
CA SER A 130 4.60 -3.52 15.49
C SER A 130 5.87 -4.17 16.04
N LYS A 131 6.44 -3.58 17.08
CA LYS A 131 7.57 -4.15 17.79
C LYS A 131 7.11 -5.30 18.69
N VAL A 132 7.75 -6.47 18.57
CA VAL A 132 7.51 -7.60 19.48
C VAL A 132 8.42 -7.45 20.70
N PRO A 133 7.88 -7.34 21.92
CA PRO A 133 8.65 -7.35 23.15
C PRO A 133 9.49 -8.64 23.26
N LEU A 134 10.66 -8.56 23.89
CA LEU A 134 11.58 -9.70 24.01
C LEU A 134 10.95 -10.90 24.71
N GLU A 135 10.17 -10.63 25.75
CA GLU A 135 9.46 -11.61 26.57
C GLU A 135 8.32 -12.33 25.81
N SER A 136 7.84 -11.76 24.73
CA SER A 136 6.75 -12.32 23.93
C SER A 136 7.21 -13.09 22.70
N ARG A 137 8.51 -13.09 22.38
CA ARG A 137 9.05 -13.63 21.12
C ARG A 137 8.72 -15.09 20.89
N ASP A 138 8.93 -15.93 21.88
CA ASP A 138 8.73 -17.38 21.75
C ASP A 138 7.23 -17.69 21.52
N ASN A 139 6.35 -17.02 22.25
CA ASN A 139 4.91 -17.17 22.08
C ASN A 139 4.43 -16.68 20.70
N VAL A 140 4.99 -15.60 20.21
CA VAL A 140 4.68 -15.03 18.91
C VAL A 140 5.13 -15.97 17.78
N HIS A 141 6.36 -16.47 17.84
CA HIS A 141 6.89 -17.45 16.87
C HIS A 141 6.06 -18.74 16.81
N LEU A 142 5.54 -19.21 17.94
CA LEU A 142 4.75 -20.44 18.00
C LEU A 142 3.30 -20.26 17.57
N LYS A 143 2.70 -19.07 17.78
CA LYS A 143 1.27 -18.86 17.64
C LYS A 143 0.87 -18.02 16.44
N ILE A 144 1.77 -17.21 15.90
CA ILE A 144 1.44 -16.32 14.78
C ILE A 144 1.97 -16.88 13.48
N LYS A 145 1.07 -17.12 12.54
CA LYS A 145 1.33 -17.76 11.25
C LYS A 145 2.33 -16.99 10.40
N ASP A 146 2.35 -15.68 10.52
CA ASP A 146 3.26 -14.77 9.81
C ASP A 146 4.73 -15.08 10.06
N PHE A 147 5.06 -15.54 11.29
CA PHE A 147 6.43 -15.95 11.62
C PHE A 147 6.82 -17.32 11.08
N GLN A 148 5.84 -18.13 10.70
CA GLN A 148 6.05 -19.45 10.12
C GLN A 148 6.15 -19.40 8.60
N THR A 149 5.42 -18.49 7.95
CA THR A 149 5.27 -18.37 6.49
C THR A 149 5.91 -17.12 5.90
N GLY A 150 6.20 -16.14 6.74
CA GLY A 150 6.78 -14.87 6.31
C GLY A 150 8.29 -14.92 6.09
N PRO A 151 8.90 -13.80 5.70
CA PRO A 151 10.33 -13.71 5.42
C PRO A 151 11.17 -14.07 6.65
N VAL A 152 12.13 -14.98 6.44
CA VAL A 152 13.07 -15.48 7.48
C VAL A 152 14.21 -14.48 7.73
N ASP A 153 13.97 -13.18 7.64
CA ASP A 153 15.00 -12.20 7.92
C ASP A 153 15.01 -11.86 9.41
N ALA A 154 16.01 -12.38 10.13
CA ALA A 154 16.17 -12.23 11.58
C ALA A 154 16.26 -10.75 12.05
N LYS A 155 16.57 -9.81 11.15
CA LYS A 155 16.54 -8.37 11.44
C LYS A 155 15.11 -7.82 11.48
N LEU A 156 14.19 -8.41 10.72
CA LEU A 156 12.76 -8.05 10.71
C LEU A 156 11.99 -8.68 11.87
N VAL A 157 12.49 -9.72 12.50
CA VAL A 157 11.92 -10.29 13.74
C VAL A 157 11.83 -9.24 14.88
N ARG A 158 12.52 -8.12 14.75
CA ARG A 158 12.37 -6.97 15.67
C ARG A 158 11.07 -6.18 15.48
N PHE A 159 10.34 -6.40 14.39
CA PHE A 159 9.26 -5.51 13.94
C PHE A 159 7.93 -6.22 13.63
N ARG A 160 7.69 -7.42 14.15
CA ARG A 160 6.43 -8.12 13.93
C ARG A 160 5.67 -8.33 15.21
N ALA A 161 4.57 -7.67 15.36
CA ALA A 161 3.43 -8.12 16.14
C ALA A 161 2.18 -7.89 15.32
N SER A 162 1.65 -8.94 14.71
CA SER A 162 0.23 -8.97 14.42
C SER A 162 -0.48 -9.22 15.74
N LEU A 163 -0.78 -8.21 16.47
CA LEU A 163 -2.04 -8.18 17.18
C LEU A 163 -3.08 -7.87 16.11
N ASN A 164 -4.23 -8.53 16.10
CA ASN A 164 -5.41 -8.33 15.29
C ASN A 164 -5.91 -6.87 15.27
N LEU A 165 -5.05 -5.94 14.96
CA LEU A 165 -5.32 -4.54 14.87
C LEU A 165 -4.55 -3.98 13.69
N ILE A 166 -5.29 -3.90 12.58
CA ILE A 166 -5.07 -2.87 11.60
C ILE A 166 -3.64 -2.92 11.07
N GLN A 167 -3.45 -3.58 9.96
CA GLN A 167 -2.47 -3.07 9.02
C GLN A 167 -2.85 -1.61 8.81
N ALA A 168 -2.33 -0.76 9.66
CA ALA A 168 -2.48 0.65 9.46
C ALA A 168 -1.60 0.99 8.27
N VAL A 169 -2.17 0.91 7.09
CA VAL A 169 -1.69 1.70 6.00
C VAL A 169 -1.88 3.12 6.47
N GLY A 170 -0.83 3.67 7.04
CA GLY A 170 -0.80 5.08 7.40
C GLY A 170 -0.83 5.87 6.12
N MET A 171 -2.05 6.13 5.65
CA MET A 171 -2.25 7.02 4.53
C MET A 171 -2.83 8.31 5.07
N VAL A 172 -2.06 9.35 4.95
CA VAL A 172 -2.50 10.70 5.24
C VAL A 172 -2.68 11.41 3.90
N VAL A 173 -3.89 11.85 3.66
CA VAL A 173 -4.23 12.74 2.55
C VAL A 173 -4.19 14.15 3.12
N GLU A 174 -3.13 14.90 2.83
CA GLU A 174 -2.96 16.25 3.37
C GLU A 174 -2.77 17.30 2.28
N PRO A 175 -3.17 18.57 2.54
CA PRO A 175 -2.78 19.69 1.69
C PRO A 175 -1.24 19.83 1.66
N HIS A 176 -0.68 20.24 0.53
CA HIS A 176 0.78 20.39 0.30
C HIS A 176 1.54 21.24 1.34
N SER A 177 0.86 21.89 2.25
CA SER A 177 1.44 22.81 3.24
C SER A 177 1.99 22.15 4.50
N VAL A 178 1.78 20.86 4.72
CA VAL A 178 2.29 20.17 5.91
C VAL A 178 3.73 19.70 5.70
N ALA A 179 4.60 20.11 6.59
CA ALA A 179 6.03 19.91 6.48
C ALA A 179 6.39 18.39 6.53
N LYS A 180 7.18 17.98 5.53
CA LYS A 180 7.73 16.63 5.34
C LYS A 180 8.39 16.01 6.59
N SER A 181 8.81 16.85 7.55
CA SER A 181 9.51 16.47 8.77
C SER A 181 8.63 15.87 9.85
N GLU A 182 7.37 16.30 9.98
CA GLU A 182 6.50 15.85 11.08
C GLU A 182 5.93 14.46 10.85
N PHE A 183 5.59 14.10 9.60
CA PHE A 183 5.06 12.78 9.30
C PHE A 183 6.14 11.68 9.39
N LEU A 184 7.34 11.94 8.89
CA LEU A 184 8.46 10.99 9.00
C LEU A 184 8.91 10.78 10.46
N LEU A 185 8.76 11.79 11.31
CA LEU A 185 8.97 11.67 12.76
C LEU A 185 7.86 10.82 13.39
N SER A 186 6.61 11.05 13.04
CA SER A 186 5.46 10.26 13.52
C SER A 186 5.56 8.77 13.14
N ILE A 187 6.03 8.44 11.94
CA ILE A 187 6.28 7.04 11.54
C ILE A 187 7.48 6.45 12.31
N ARG A 188 8.51 7.24 12.59
CA ARG A 188 9.69 6.77 13.35
C ARG A 188 9.36 6.47 14.81
N ASP A 189 8.40 7.16 15.39
CA ASP A 189 7.97 6.97 16.78
C ASP A 189 6.99 5.81 16.97
N ILE A 190 6.38 5.33 15.87
CA ILE A 190 5.47 4.17 15.85
C ILE A 190 6.24 2.86 15.61
N VAL A 191 7.51 2.94 15.22
CA VAL A 191 8.37 1.80 14.87
C VAL A 191 9.34 1.45 16.05
#